data_bd6533dc94a8d74d3888003908f29b9a
#
_entry.id   bd6533dc94a8d74d3888003908f29b9a
#
_cell.length_a   1.000
_cell.length_b   1.000
_cell.length_c   1.000
_cell.angle_alpha   90.00
_cell.angle_beta   90.00
_cell.angle_gamma   90.00
#
_symmetry.space_group_name_H-M   'P 1'
#
loop_
_entity.id
_entity.type
_entity.pdbx_description
1 polymer ?
#
loop_
_entity_poly.entity_id
_entity_poly.type
_entity_poly.pdbx_seq_one_letter_code
_entity_poly.pdbx_strand_id
1 'polypeptide(L)'
;MKITQIPMGAHNAQLTCYLQDPCTEMPALDRCPAILIFPGGAYAFCSDREADPVALAFLNAGYNAFVLRYSVSQNCPVEEVYTNAFAEAQEAMDYLHQNAGDLHIDPEQIAVVGFSAGGHLAASVGTMGRVRPAAMLLGYAVFSIPGKALGMELPDLLQQVDDQTPPTFLFATQGDHLVPATQSLQFATLLAERKIPYEMHIFAYGDHGFSTATSPIPTTRKTRKPQYGRAWHSAS
;
A
#
# COMPACT_ATOMS: atom_id res chain seq x y z
N MET A 1 23.13 3.18 5.40
CA MET A 1 21.78 3.50 4.90
C MET A 1 21.82 4.82 4.15
N LYS A 2 21.29 4.87 2.94
CA LYS A 2 21.19 6.06 2.09
C LYS A 2 19.72 6.45 1.91
N ILE A 3 19.41 7.74 2.03
CA ILE A 3 18.07 8.26 1.72
C ILE A 3 18.24 9.29 0.60
N THR A 4 17.49 9.10 -0.49
CA THR A 4 17.49 10.02 -1.64
C THR A 4 16.07 10.33 -2.05
N GLN A 5 15.86 11.46 -2.71
CA GLN A 5 14.56 11.90 -3.20
C GLN A 5 14.66 12.16 -4.70
N ILE A 6 13.68 11.67 -5.43
CA ILE A 6 13.62 11.74 -6.90
C ILE A 6 12.29 12.39 -7.26
N PRO A 7 12.30 13.50 -8.01
CA PRO A 7 11.06 14.09 -8.53
C PRO A 7 10.35 13.11 -9.46
N MET A 8 9.03 13.05 -9.35
CA MET A 8 8.15 12.26 -10.22
C MET A 8 7.03 13.15 -10.77
N GLY A 9 6.62 12.89 -12.00
CA GLY A 9 5.49 13.62 -12.60
C GLY A 9 5.67 15.14 -12.63
N ALA A 10 4.53 15.85 -12.76
CA ALA A 10 4.50 17.29 -12.96
C ALA A 10 4.06 18.11 -11.72
N HIS A 11 3.43 17.50 -10.72
CA HIS A 11 2.78 18.17 -9.60
C HIS A 11 3.49 17.97 -8.25
N ASN A 12 4.83 18.11 -8.25
CA ASN A 12 5.68 17.92 -7.07
C ASN A 12 5.57 16.53 -6.42
N ALA A 13 5.16 15.52 -7.19
CA ALA A 13 5.24 14.14 -6.73
C ALA A 13 6.71 13.75 -6.51
N GLN A 14 6.95 12.92 -5.49
CA GLN A 14 8.32 12.62 -5.06
C GLN A 14 8.44 11.16 -4.62
N LEU A 15 9.44 10.47 -5.13
CA LEU A 15 9.85 9.16 -4.67
C LEU A 15 11.00 9.29 -3.68
N THR A 16 10.76 8.96 -2.41
CA THR A 16 11.82 8.86 -1.40
C THR A 16 12.32 7.43 -1.34
N CYS A 17 13.61 7.23 -1.58
CA CYS A 17 14.27 5.93 -1.59
C CYS A 17 15.02 5.72 -0.27
N TYR A 18 14.73 4.64 0.43
CA TYR A 18 15.41 4.19 1.66
C TYR A 18 16.21 2.94 1.29
N LEU A 19 17.51 3.08 1.17
CA LEU A 19 18.40 2.04 0.67
C LEU A 19 19.35 1.55 1.76
N GLN A 20 19.50 0.24 1.85
CA GLN A 20 20.55 -0.38 2.65
C GLN A 20 21.87 -0.35 1.86
N ASP A 21 22.98 -0.13 2.55
CA ASP A 21 24.29 -0.17 1.93
C ASP A 21 24.79 -1.62 1.90
N PRO A 22 25.08 -2.20 0.75
CA PRO A 22 25.70 -3.52 0.67
C PRO A 22 27.08 -3.51 1.35
N CYS A 23 27.42 -4.62 1.96
CA CYS A 23 28.77 -4.80 2.52
C CYS A 23 29.21 -6.27 2.46
N THR A 24 30.50 -6.51 2.65
CA THR A 24 31.07 -7.85 2.57
C THR A 24 30.50 -8.84 3.59
N GLU A 25 30.05 -8.34 4.75
CA GLU A 25 29.42 -9.18 5.79
C GLU A 25 27.94 -9.48 5.51
N MET A 26 27.28 -8.67 4.67
CA MET A 26 25.88 -8.79 4.30
C MET A 26 25.71 -8.74 2.77
N PRO A 27 26.22 -9.74 2.04
CA PRO A 27 26.18 -9.73 0.57
C PRO A 27 24.76 -9.83 0.00
N ALA A 28 23.80 -10.33 0.76
CA ALA A 28 22.40 -10.38 0.34
C ALA A 28 21.78 -8.98 0.16
N LEU A 29 22.36 -7.94 0.73
CA LEU A 29 21.91 -6.56 0.54
C LEU A 29 22.21 -6.00 -0.86
N ASP A 30 22.97 -6.70 -1.67
CA ASP A 30 23.25 -6.29 -3.06
C ASP A 30 22.07 -6.55 -4.00
N ARG A 31 21.12 -7.39 -3.57
CA ARG A 31 19.91 -7.70 -4.32
C ARG A 31 18.72 -7.94 -3.40
N CYS A 32 18.29 -6.88 -2.72
CA CYS A 32 17.18 -6.93 -1.79
C CYS A 32 15.82 -7.03 -2.49
N PRO A 33 14.80 -7.63 -1.86
CA PRO A 33 13.43 -7.37 -2.27
C PRO A 33 13.09 -5.89 -2.05
N ALA A 34 12.17 -5.36 -2.85
CA ALA A 34 11.75 -3.97 -2.80
C ALA A 34 10.28 -3.81 -2.44
N ILE A 35 9.96 -2.72 -1.76
CA ILE A 35 8.58 -2.34 -1.45
C ILE A 35 8.31 -0.89 -1.86
N LEU A 36 7.34 -0.68 -2.76
CA LEU A 36 6.86 0.65 -3.13
C LEU A 36 5.60 0.96 -2.31
N ILE A 37 5.63 2.08 -1.60
CA ILE A 37 4.64 2.46 -0.59
C ILE A 37 3.81 3.62 -1.10
N PHE A 38 2.48 3.46 -1.06
CA PHE A 38 1.49 4.48 -1.39
C PHE A 38 0.73 4.88 -0.12
N PRO A 39 1.04 6.01 0.52
CA PRO A 39 0.31 6.49 1.69
C PRO A 39 -1.14 6.79 1.36
N GLY A 40 -2.04 6.65 2.34
CA GLY A 40 -3.42 7.10 2.23
C GLY A 40 -3.57 8.62 2.35
N GLY A 41 -4.82 9.09 2.51
CA GLY A 41 -5.13 10.50 2.65
C GLY A 41 -6.21 10.98 1.70
N ALA A 42 -7.10 10.07 1.24
CA ALA A 42 -8.27 10.36 0.40
C ALA A 42 -7.94 11.08 -0.91
N TYR A 43 -6.73 10.92 -1.46
CA TYR A 43 -6.19 11.71 -2.58
C TYR A 43 -6.14 13.23 -2.30
N ALA A 44 -6.37 13.66 -1.08
CA ALA A 44 -6.26 15.06 -0.68
C ALA A 44 -4.85 15.41 -0.18
N PHE A 45 -4.20 14.48 0.49
CA PHE A 45 -2.82 14.57 0.98
C PHE A 45 -2.19 13.17 1.06
N CYS A 46 -0.87 13.08 1.25
CA CYS A 46 -0.19 11.84 1.59
C CYS A 46 0.05 11.76 3.10
N SER A 47 -0.46 10.70 3.74
CA SER A 47 -0.42 10.52 5.20
C SER A 47 0.98 10.16 5.68
N ASP A 48 1.59 10.98 6.53
CA ASP A 48 2.95 10.75 7.05
C ASP A 48 3.06 9.44 7.87
N ARG A 49 2.00 9.06 8.60
CA ARG A 49 1.99 7.81 9.38
C ARG A 49 2.04 6.54 8.51
N GLU A 50 1.69 6.65 7.24
CA GLU A 50 1.65 5.57 6.26
C GLU A 50 2.80 5.67 5.25
N ALA A 51 3.74 6.57 5.48
CA ALA A 51 4.93 6.84 4.68
C ALA A 51 6.20 6.29 5.37
N ASP A 52 7.00 7.18 5.95
CA ASP A 52 8.30 6.86 6.52
C ASP A 52 8.26 5.77 7.61
N PRO A 53 7.27 5.72 8.54
CA PRO A 53 7.19 4.63 9.52
C PRO A 53 7.02 3.25 8.89
N VAL A 54 6.30 3.18 7.78
CA VAL A 54 6.12 1.93 7.02
C VAL A 54 7.42 1.57 6.30
N ALA A 55 8.08 2.53 5.65
CA ALA A 55 9.36 2.32 4.99
C ALA A 55 10.42 1.79 5.96
N LEU A 56 10.52 2.36 7.15
CA LEU A 56 11.46 1.93 8.18
C LEU A 56 11.16 0.51 8.69
N ALA A 57 9.88 0.13 8.78
CA ALA A 57 9.50 -1.23 9.18
C ALA A 57 9.95 -2.27 8.14
N PHE A 58 9.75 -2.00 6.85
CA PHE A 58 10.21 -2.87 5.78
C PHE A 58 11.74 -2.88 5.64
N LEU A 59 12.39 -1.72 5.81
CA LEU A 59 13.85 -1.64 5.80
C LEU A 59 14.46 -2.54 6.90
N ASN A 60 13.87 -2.51 8.11
CA ASN A 60 14.31 -3.39 9.20
C ASN A 60 14.06 -4.88 8.91
N ALA A 61 13.14 -5.19 8.01
CA ALA A 61 12.86 -6.56 7.57
C ALA A 61 13.72 -7.00 6.35
N GLY A 62 14.69 -6.17 5.92
CA GLY A 62 15.63 -6.51 4.84
C GLY A 62 15.19 -6.09 3.44
N TYR A 63 14.15 -5.28 3.32
CA TYR A 63 13.73 -4.68 2.04
C TYR A 63 14.45 -3.35 1.79
N ASN A 64 14.66 -2.98 0.54
CA ASN A 64 14.79 -1.57 0.19
C ASN A 64 13.39 -0.99 0.00
N ALA A 65 13.14 0.20 0.58
CA ALA A 65 11.81 0.77 0.65
C ALA A 65 11.74 2.11 -0.10
N PHE A 66 10.59 2.33 -0.76
CA PHE A 66 10.36 3.48 -1.63
C PHE A 66 9.00 4.08 -1.29
N VAL A 67 8.95 5.35 -0.93
CA VAL A 67 7.70 6.04 -0.62
C VAL A 67 7.37 7.00 -1.77
N LEU A 68 6.27 6.76 -2.46
CA LEU A 68 5.76 7.69 -3.45
C LEU A 68 4.75 8.65 -2.80
N ARG A 69 5.13 9.91 -2.69
CA ARG A 69 4.21 11.01 -2.41
C ARG A 69 3.66 11.51 -3.75
N TYR A 70 2.54 10.94 -4.16
CA TYR A 70 1.91 11.14 -5.44
C TYR A 70 1.07 12.44 -5.48
N SER A 71 0.60 12.83 -6.65
CA SER A 71 -0.29 13.98 -6.86
C SER A 71 -1.57 13.87 -6.04
N VAL A 72 -1.88 14.94 -5.33
CA VAL A 72 -3.04 15.07 -4.43
C VAL A 72 -3.75 16.41 -4.67
N SER A 73 -5.00 16.54 -4.23
CA SER A 73 -5.79 17.75 -4.50
C SER A 73 -5.25 19.04 -3.84
N GLN A 74 -4.29 18.94 -2.95
CA GLN A 74 -3.56 20.10 -2.41
C GLN A 74 -2.60 20.73 -3.44
N ASN A 75 -2.16 19.98 -4.44
CA ASN A 75 -1.16 20.46 -5.43
C ASN A 75 -1.52 20.17 -6.89
N CYS A 76 -2.69 19.60 -7.14
CA CYS A 76 -3.16 19.20 -8.45
C CYS A 76 -4.67 19.48 -8.58
N PRO A 77 -5.18 19.88 -9.78
CA PRO A 77 -6.62 19.97 -10.03
C PRO A 77 -7.32 18.64 -9.68
N VAL A 78 -8.45 18.73 -8.99
CA VAL A 78 -9.14 17.54 -8.43
C VAL A 78 -9.47 16.51 -9.50
N GLU A 79 -9.91 16.95 -10.67
CA GLU A 79 -10.26 16.11 -11.83
C GLU A 79 -9.08 15.36 -12.42
N GLU A 80 -7.84 15.83 -12.19
CA GLU A 80 -6.61 15.25 -12.73
C GLU A 80 -5.85 14.40 -11.69
N VAL A 81 -6.22 14.49 -10.41
CA VAL A 81 -5.46 13.85 -9.29
C VAL A 81 -5.24 12.38 -9.52
N TYR A 82 -6.30 11.61 -9.78
CA TYR A 82 -6.16 10.16 -9.96
C TYR A 82 -5.31 9.82 -11.19
N THR A 83 -5.54 10.49 -12.30
CA THR A 83 -4.80 10.23 -13.54
C THR A 83 -3.31 10.50 -13.36
N ASN A 84 -2.96 11.61 -12.71
CA ASN A 84 -1.57 11.94 -12.43
C ASN A 84 -0.95 10.98 -11.40
N ALA A 85 -1.64 10.69 -10.29
CA ALA A 85 -1.17 9.75 -9.28
C ALA A 85 -0.91 8.35 -9.86
N PHE A 86 -1.79 7.87 -10.75
CA PHE A 86 -1.60 6.58 -11.42
C PHE A 86 -0.43 6.61 -12.41
N ALA A 87 -0.26 7.69 -13.18
CA ALA A 87 0.88 7.85 -14.07
C ALA A 87 2.21 7.89 -13.29
N GLU A 88 2.26 8.64 -12.19
CA GLU A 88 3.42 8.71 -11.28
C GLU A 88 3.74 7.37 -10.62
N ALA A 89 2.72 6.60 -10.26
CA ALA A 89 2.91 5.24 -9.74
C ALA A 89 3.52 4.31 -10.80
N GLN A 90 3.10 4.43 -12.06
CA GLN A 90 3.69 3.69 -13.18
C GLN A 90 5.14 4.14 -13.47
N GLU A 91 5.41 5.45 -13.41
CA GLU A 91 6.76 6.00 -13.54
C GLU A 91 7.68 5.49 -12.43
N ALA A 92 7.18 5.43 -11.18
CA ALA A 92 7.93 4.86 -10.06
C ALA A 92 8.25 3.37 -10.28
N MET A 93 7.29 2.55 -10.74
CA MET A 93 7.54 1.15 -11.08
C MET A 93 8.58 1.01 -12.17
N ASP A 94 8.46 1.79 -13.27
CA ASP A 94 9.44 1.79 -14.36
C ASP A 94 10.83 2.20 -13.84
N TYR A 95 10.91 3.23 -12.99
CA TYR A 95 12.16 3.69 -12.40
C TYR A 95 12.85 2.60 -11.57
N LEU A 96 12.09 1.89 -10.73
CA LEU A 96 12.63 0.79 -9.92
C LEU A 96 13.19 -0.34 -10.79
N HIS A 97 12.48 -0.73 -11.84
CA HIS A 97 12.97 -1.77 -12.77
C HIS A 97 14.22 -1.33 -13.54
N GLN A 98 14.23 -0.11 -14.07
CA GLN A 98 15.34 0.41 -14.89
C GLN A 98 16.61 0.63 -14.10
N ASN A 99 16.48 0.97 -12.81
CA ASN A 99 17.60 1.30 -11.93
C ASN A 99 17.88 0.21 -10.87
N ALA A 100 17.36 -0.99 -11.07
CA ALA A 100 17.41 -2.05 -10.05
C ALA A 100 18.84 -2.34 -9.56
N GLY A 101 19.84 -2.31 -10.44
CA GLY A 101 21.25 -2.50 -10.08
C GLY A 101 21.77 -1.41 -9.14
N ASP A 102 21.56 -0.14 -9.48
CA ASP A 102 22.03 1.01 -8.67
C ASP A 102 21.26 1.16 -7.34
N LEU A 103 20.04 0.62 -7.31
CA LEU A 103 19.18 0.59 -6.12
C LEU A 103 19.39 -0.67 -5.26
N HIS A 104 20.24 -1.60 -5.68
CA HIS A 104 20.49 -2.89 -5.02
C HIS A 104 19.20 -3.67 -4.76
N ILE A 105 18.29 -3.73 -5.73
CA ILE A 105 17.03 -4.46 -5.62
C ILE A 105 16.91 -5.56 -6.67
N ASP A 106 16.09 -6.55 -6.35
CA ASP A 106 15.68 -7.58 -7.32
C ASP A 106 14.43 -7.08 -8.07
N PRO A 107 14.50 -6.80 -9.39
CA PRO A 107 13.35 -6.33 -10.14
C PRO A 107 12.19 -7.33 -10.20
N GLU A 108 12.44 -8.63 -10.00
CA GLU A 108 11.40 -9.65 -9.92
C GLU A 108 10.71 -9.72 -8.54
N GLN A 109 11.22 -8.99 -7.54
CA GLN A 109 10.73 -8.98 -6.17
C GLN A 109 10.33 -7.57 -5.72
N ILE A 110 9.69 -6.81 -6.60
CA ILE A 110 9.12 -5.50 -6.27
C ILE A 110 7.65 -5.69 -5.89
N ALA A 111 7.34 -5.56 -4.61
CA ALA A 111 5.97 -5.53 -4.12
C ALA A 111 5.49 -4.10 -3.91
N VAL A 112 4.17 -3.92 -3.84
CA VAL A 112 3.56 -2.63 -3.48
C VAL A 112 2.77 -2.75 -2.18
N VAL A 113 2.78 -1.69 -1.37
CA VAL A 113 1.88 -1.57 -0.23
C VAL A 113 1.15 -0.25 -0.30
N GLY A 114 -0.15 -0.27 -0.04
CA GLY A 114 -0.95 0.94 -0.03
C GLY A 114 -2.04 0.91 1.04
N PHE A 115 -2.41 2.10 1.51
CA PHE A 115 -3.34 2.30 2.60
C PHE A 115 -4.50 3.18 2.17
N SER A 116 -5.75 2.82 2.46
CA SER A 116 -6.91 3.66 2.15
C SER A 116 -6.95 4.06 0.65
N ALA A 117 -6.89 5.34 0.33
CA ALA A 117 -6.75 5.84 -1.05
C ALA A 117 -5.43 5.39 -1.71
N GLY A 118 -4.33 5.32 -0.96
CA GLY A 118 -3.08 4.72 -1.44
C GLY A 118 -3.20 3.22 -1.69
N GLY A 119 -4.09 2.53 -0.96
CA GLY A 119 -4.48 1.15 -1.23
C GLY A 119 -5.24 1.01 -2.55
N HIS A 120 -6.10 1.98 -2.88
CA HIS A 120 -6.73 2.07 -4.19
C HIS A 120 -5.68 2.25 -5.30
N LEU A 121 -4.71 3.14 -5.09
CA LEU A 121 -3.62 3.35 -6.06
C LEU A 121 -2.74 2.10 -6.23
N ALA A 122 -2.37 1.43 -5.13
CA ALA A 122 -1.62 0.17 -5.17
C ALA A 122 -2.38 -0.93 -5.94
N ALA A 123 -3.67 -1.08 -5.66
CA ALA A 123 -4.52 -2.03 -6.36
C ALA A 123 -4.70 -1.65 -7.84
N SER A 124 -4.78 -0.35 -8.18
CA SER A 124 -4.78 0.13 -9.57
C SER A 124 -3.51 -0.30 -10.32
N VAL A 125 -2.33 -0.17 -9.67
CA VAL A 125 -1.07 -0.65 -10.26
C VAL A 125 -1.10 -2.15 -10.48
N GLY A 126 -1.61 -2.93 -9.52
CA GLY A 126 -1.66 -4.39 -9.62
C GLY A 126 -2.69 -4.92 -10.60
N THR A 127 -3.81 -4.21 -10.84
CA THR A 127 -4.89 -4.68 -11.73
C THR A 127 -4.88 -4.06 -13.13
N MET A 128 -4.33 -2.84 -13.27
CA MET A 128 -4.35 -2.09 -14.54
C MET A 128 -2.97 -1.62 -14.99
N GLY A 129 -1.94 -1.82 -14.17
CA GLY A 129 -0.59 -1.35 -14.45
C GLY A 129 0.06 -2.02 -15.66
N ARG A 130 0.91 -1.27 -16.40
CA ARG A 130 1.76 -1.81 -17.47
C ARG A 130 2.79 -2.78 -16.91
N VAL A 131 3.42 -2.38 -15.80
CA VAL A 131 4.34 -3.19 -15.02
C VAL A 131 3.63 -3.51 -13.71
N ARG A 132 3.33 -4.77 -13.51
CA ARG A 132 2.63 -5.23 -12.30
C ARG A 132 3.64 -5.65 -11.23
N PRO A 133 3.36 -5.40 -9.95
CA PRO A 133 4.24 -5.81 -8.87
C PRO A 133 4.21 -7.34 -8.67
N ALA A 134 5.23 -7.87 -8.00
CA ALA A 134 5.28 -9.28 -7.62
C ALA A 134 4.21 -9.66 -6.57
N ALA A 135 3.77 -8.70 -5.75
CA ALA A 135 2.70 -8.88 -4.77
C ALA A 135 2.10 -7.51 -4.36
N MET A 136 0.90 -7.55 -3.80
CA MET A 136 0.22 -6.38 -3.24
C MET A 136 -0.08 -6.57 -1.75
N LEU A 137 0.14 -5.53 -0.94
CA LEU A 137 -0.29 -5.44 0.46
C LEU A 137 -1.27 -4.27 0.59
N LEU A 138 -2.53 -4.56 0.89
CA LEU A 138 -3.62 -3.59 0.80
C LEU A 138 -4.27 -3.39 2.18
N GLY A 139 -3.91 -2.28 2.83
CA GLY A 139 -4.42 -1.93 4.16
C GLY A 139 -5.69 -1.09 4.07
N TYR A 140 -6.81 -1.56 4.63
CA TYR A 140 -8.10 -0.86 4.64
C TYR A 140 -8.35 -0.07 3.34
N ALA A 141 -8.01 -0.72 2.23
CA ALA A 141 -7.99 -0.11 0.91
C ALA A 141 -9.40 0.17 0.40
N VAL A 142 -9.54 1.25 -0.37
CA VAL A 142 -10.73 1.53 -1.16
C VAL A 142 -10.66 0.72 -2.46
N PHE A 143 -11.73 0.05 -2.85
CA PHE A 143 -11.79 -0.69 -4.12
C PHE A 143 -12.87 -0.16 -5.05
N SER A 144 -13.97 0.31 -4.50
CA SER A 144 -15.09 0.86 -5.28
C SER A 144 -15.76 1.98 -4.52
N ILE A 145 -16.01 3.09 -5.20
CA ILE A 145 -16.81 4.20 -4.70
C ILE A 145 -17.83 4.56 -5.77
N PRO A 146 -19.14 4.41 -5.49
CA PRO A 146 -20.18 4.81 -6.45
C PRO A 146 -20.15 6.30 -6.76
N GLY A 147 -20.10 6.66 -8.04
CA GLY A 147 -20.10 8.06 -8.48
C GLY A 147 -18.77 8.77 -8.28
N LYS A 148 -18.84 10.09 -8.08
CA LYS A 148 -17.63 10.91 -7.84
C LYS A 148 -17.25 10.92 -6.37
N ALA A 149 -16.05 10.44 -6.06
CA ALA A 149 -15.47 10.57 -4.74
C ALA A 149 -14.70 11.88 -4.63
N LEU A 150 -15.11 12.77 -3.75
CA LEU A 150 -14.44 14.06 -3.53
C LEU A 150 -14.25 14.89 -4.82
N GLY A 151 -15.15 14.74 -5.81
CA GLY A 151 -15.05 15.40 -7.12
C GLY A 151 -14.26 14.63 -8.19
N MET A 152 -13.62 13.51 -7.82
CA MET A 152 -12.84 12.66 -8.73
C MET A 152 -13.66 11.48 -9.24
N GLU A 153 -13.41 11.06 -10.46
CA GLU A 153 -13.84 9.74 -10.96
C GLU A 153 -12.73 8.73 -10.71
N LEU A 154 -13.03 7.73 -9.88
CA LEU A 154 -12.11 6.64 -9.60
C LEU A 154 -12.56 5.37 -10.31
N PRO A 155 -11.67 4.55 -10.86
CA PRO A 155 -12.04 3.27 -11.42
C PRO A 155 -12.61 2.35 -10.34
N ASP A 156 -13.61 1.56 -10.69
CA ASP A 156 -14.10 0.47 -9.86
C ASP A 156 -13.14 -0.73 -9.99
N LEU A 157 -12.28 -0.91 -9.01
CA LEU A 157 -11.25 -1.95 -9.05
C LEU A 157 -11.82 -3.37 -8.88
N LEU A 158 -13.06 -3.49 -8.40
CA LEU A 158 -13.74 -4.79 -8.38
C LEU A 158 -14.01 -5.30 -9.81
N GLN A 159 -14.05 -4.40 -10.81
CA GLN A 159 -14.22 -4.76 -12.22
C GLN A 159 -12.87 -4.95 -12.96
N GLN A 160 -11.74 -4.69 -12.29
CA GLN A 160 -10.42 -4.70 -12.92
C GLN A 160 -9.59 -5.95 -12.56
N VAL A 161 -10.08 -6.80 -11.65
CA VAL A 161 -9.39 -8.04 -11.28
C VAL A 161 -9.37 -8.99 -12.49
N ASP A 162 -8.18 -9.42 -12.86
CA ASP A 162 -7.93 -10.35 -13.97
C ASP A 162 -6.94 -11.47 -13.57
N ASP A 163 -6.65 -12.40 -14.47
CA ASP A 163 -5.79 -13.55 -14.21
C ASP A 163 -4.30 -13.17 -14.01
N GLN A 164 -3.92 -11.92 -14.28
CA GLN A 164 -2.58 -11.37 -14.05
C GLN A 164 -2.50 -10.55 -12.75
N THR A 165 -3.60 -10.42 -12.03
CA THR A 165 -3.61 -9.72 -10.74
C THR A 165 -2.66 -10.44 -9.77
N PRO A 166 -1.71 -9.73 -9.12
CA PRO A 166 -0.69 -10.35 -8.29
C PRO A 166 -1.25 -10.99 -7.02
N PRO A 167 -0.51 -11.93 -6.40
CA PRO A 167 -0.78 -12.39 -5.04
C PRO A 167 -0.98 -11.21 -4.09
N THR A 168 -2.00 -11.30 -3.24
CA THR A 168 -2.46 -10.15 -2.46
C THR A 168 -2.63 -10.47 -0.98
N PHE A 169 -2.06 -9.62 -0.11
CA PHE A 169 -2.36 -9.60 1.31
C PHE A 169 -3.29 -8.43 1.63
N LEU A 170 -4.43 -8.71 2.27
CA LEU A 170 -5.45 -7.72 2.63
C LEU A 170 -5.56 -7.61 4.15
N PHE A 171 -5.66 -6.40 4.68
CA PHE A 171 -5.96 -6.21 6.09
C PHE A 171 -6.85 -5.00 6.33
N ALA A 172 -7.83 -5.15 7.22
CA ALA A 172 -8.79 -4.13 7.57
C ALA A 172 -9.29 -4.32 9.01
N THR A 173 -10.11 -3.43 9.50
CA THR A 173 -10.80 -3.58 10.78
C THR A 173 -12.32 -3.61 10.59
N GLN A 174 -13.02 -4.40 11.40
CA GLN A 174 -14.48 -4.44 11.37
C GLN A 174 -15.11 -3.11 11.84
N GLY A 175 -14.38 -2.35 12.68
CA GLY A 175 -14.82 -1.07 13.20
C GLY A 175 -14.56 0.13 12.29
N ASP A 176 -14.03 -0.09 11.10
CA ASP A 176 -13.77 0.99 10.14
C ASP A 176 -15.09 1.56 9.59
N HIS A 177 -15.35 2.84 9.90
CA HIS A 177 -16.54 3.55 9.47
C HIS A 177 -16.34 4.37 8.18
N LEU A 178 -15.09 4.53 7.72
CA LEU A 178 -14.77 5.26 6.50
C LEU A 178 -14.69 4.33 5.28
N VAL A 179 -13.97 3.21 5.43
CA VAL A 179 -13.86 2.18 4.40
C VAL A 179 -14.29 0.84 5.01
N PRO A 180 -15.56 0.45 4.84
CA PRO A 180 -16.06 -0.79 5.40
C PRO A 180 -15.23 -2.01 4.98
N ALA A 181 -14.95 -2.92 5.91
CA ALA A 181 -14.20 -4.15 5.65
C ALA A 181 -14.84 -5.02 4.54
N THR A 182 -16.11 -4.80 4.23
CA THR A 182 -16.82 -5.46 3.11
C THR A 182 -16.15 -5.18 1.76
N GLN A 183 -15.48 -4.05 1.57
CA GLN A 183 -14.73 -3.79 0.34
C GLN A 183 -13.56 -4.78 0.18
N SER A 184 -12.80 -5.02 1.25
CA SER A 184 -11.72 -6.03 1.25
C SER A 184 -12.28 -7.44 1.04
N LEU A 185 -13.44 -7.76 1.63
CA LEU A 185 -14.12 -9.05 1.43
C LEU A 185 -14.54 -9.24 -0.02
N GLN A 186 -15.11 -8.22 -0.68
CA GLN A 186 -15.51 -8.28 -2.09
C GLN A 186 -14.29 -8.51 -3.00
N PHE A 187 -13.20 -7.77 -2.78
CA PHE A 187 -11.98 -7.95 -3.56
C PHE A 187 -11.37 -9.35 -3.35
N ALA A 188 -11.30 -9.84 -2.10
CA ALA A 188 -10.83 -11.18 -1.79
C ALA A 188 -11.70 -12.28 -2.46
N THR A 189 -13.01 -12.08 -2.54
CA THR A 189 -13.92 -13.00 -3.25
C THR A 189 -13.55 -13.11 -4.72
N LEU A 190 -13.28 -12.00 -5.39
CA LEU A 190 -12.86 -11.99 -6.80
C LEU A 190 -11.50 -12.68 -7.00
N LEU A 191 -10.55 -12.49 -6.08
CA LEU A 191 -9.27 -13.21 -6.10
C LEU A 191 -9.49 -14.72 -5.97
N ALA A 192 -10.35 -15.13 -5.03
CA ALA A 192 -10.68 -16.55 -4.81
C ALA A 192 -11.33 -17.19 -6.03
N GLU A 193 -12.29 -16.53 -6.66
CA GLU A 193 -12.98 -17.00 -7.88
C GLU A 193 -12.00 -17.21 -9.05
N ARG A 194 -10.96 -16.37 -9.13
CA ARG A 194 -9.91 -16.46 -10.16
C ARG A 194 -8.72 -17.33 -9.74
N LYS A 195 -8.76 -17.93 -8.54
CA LYS A 195 -7.66 -18.75 -7.98
C LYS A 195 -6.34 -17.99 -7.84
N ILE A 196 -6.41 -16.68 -7.65
CA ILE A 196 -5.25 -15.85 -7.36
C ILE A 196 -4.89 -16.03 -5.88
N PRO A 197 -3.64 -16.30 -5.52
CA PRO A 197 -3.23 -16.45 -4.13
C PRO A 197 -3.52 -15.18 -3.32
N TYR A 198 -4.18 -15.33 -2.17
CA TYR A 198 -4.40 -14.22 -1.27
C TYR A 198 -4.41 -14.67 0.19
N GLU A 199 -4.09 -13.74 1.06
CA GLU A 199 -4.29 -13.85 2.51
C GLU A 199 -5.07 -12.61 2.97
N MET A 200 -5.92 -12.77 3.98
CA MET A 200 -6.71 -11.66 4.50
C MET A 200 -6.83 -11.72 6.02
N HIS A 201 -6.68 -10.56 6.66
CA HIS A 201 -6.89 -10.41 8.08
C HIS A 201 -7.86 -9.28 8.40
N ILE A 202 -9.00 -9.60 8.99
CA ILE A 202 -9.96 -8.61 9.47
C ILE A 202 -9.88 -8.57 10.99
N PHE A 203 -9.33 -7.48 11.53
CA PHE A 203 -9.27 -7.26 12.97
C PHE A 203 -10.65 -6.88 13.51
N ALA A 204 -11.05 -7.47 14.63
CA ALA A 204 -12.36 -7.17 15.24
C ALA A 204 -12.48 -5.72 15.73
N TYR A 205 -11.36 -5.09 16.08
CA TYR A 205 -11.32 -3.75 16.66
C TYR A 205 -10.25 -2.90 15.98
N GLY A 206 -10.51 -1.62 15.88
CA GLY A 206 -9.64 -0.61 15.30
C GLY A 206 -10.44 0.39 14.48
N ASP A 207 -9.92 1.60 14.36
CA ASP A 207 -10.47 2.64 13.51
C ASP A 207 -9.72 2.69 12.17
N HIS A 208 -10.22 3.44 11.19
CA HIS A 208 -9.54 3.67 9.92
C HIS A 208 -8.15 4.31 10.11
N GLY A 209 -7.19 3.95 9.29
CA GLY A 209 -5.89 4.61 9.25
C GLY A 209 -4.94 4.20 10.38
N PHE A 210 -4.98 2.95 10.84
CA PHE A 210 -4.13 2.48 11.92
C PHE A 210 -2.66 2.19 11.49
N SER A 211 -2.34 2.20 10.20
CA SER A 211 -0.98 2.01 9.66
C SER A 211 -0.29 0.77 10.25
N THR A 212 0.91 0.92 10.79
CA THR A 212 1.66 -0.15 11.49
C THR A 212 1.14 -0.47 12.89
N ALA A 213 0.12 0.26 13.37
CA ALA A 213 -0.43 0.14 14.73
C ALA A 213 0.62 0.29 15.85
N THR A 214 1.69 1.03 15.60
CA THR A 214 2.76 1.28 16.58
C THR A 214 2.46 2.48 17.47
N SER A 215 3.11 2.57 18.62
CA SER A 215 2.86 3.56 19.68
C SER A 215 2.82 5.03 19.27
N PRO A 216 3.60 5.54 18.29
CA PRO A 216 3.51 6.92 17.85
C PRO A 216 2.22 7.27 17.10
N ILE A 217 1.47 6.25 16.64
CA ILE A 217 0.25 6.44 15.87
C ILE A 217 -0.93 6.43 16.83
N PRO A 218 -1.62 7.57 17.06
CA PRO A 218 -2.75 7.60 17.96
C PRO A 218 -3.87 6.72 17.40
N THR A 219 -4.17 5.65 18.08
CA THR A 219 -5.42 4.93 17.89
C THR A 219 -6.49 5.62 18.74
N THR A 220 -7.53 6.14 18.12
CA THR A 220 -8.54 6.99 18.75
C THR A 220 -9.44 6.26 19.77
N ARG A 221 -9.26 4.98 19.96
CA ARG A 221 -9.88 4.22 21.06
C ARG A 221 -8.82 3.58 21.93
N LYS A 222 -8.91 3.82 23.24
CA LYS A 222 -8.37 2.93 24.26
C LYS A 222 -8.86 1.53 23.90
N THR A 223 -8.03 0.74 23.25
CA THR A 223 -8.32 -0.67 22.98
C THR A 223 -8.60 -1.30 24.33
N ARG A 224 -9.87 -1.64 24.61
CA ARG A 224 -10.12 -2.64 25.65
C ARG A 224 -9.30 -3.85 25.23
N LYS A 225 -8.32 -4.23 26.05
CA LYS A 225 -7.59 -5.48 25.86
C LYS A 225 -8.64 -6.54 25.55
N PRO A 226 -8.51 -7.31 24.46
CA PRO A 226 -9.47 -8.35 24.15
C PRO A 226 -9.55 -9.28 25.36
N GLN A 227 -10.73 -9.43 25.94
CA GLN A 227 -10.98 -10.43 26.98
C GLN A 227 -11.08 -11.83 26.32
N TYR A 228 -10.15 -12.18 25.45
CA TYR A 228 -10.10 -13.52 24.85
C TYR A 228 -9.62 -14.63 25.83
N GLY A 229 -9.24 -14.25 27.06
CA GLY A 229 -8.75 -15.21 28.05
C GLY A 229 -9.83 -16.04 28.78
N ARG A 230 -11.14 -15.84 28.54
CA ARG A 230 -12.18 -16.57 29.27
C ARG A 230 -13.10 -17.46 28.43
N ALA A 231 -13.03 -17.39 27.10
CA ALA A 231 -13.95 -18.16 26.24
C ALA A 231 -13.45 -19.58 25.88
N TRP A 232 -12.20 -19.91 26.15
CA TRP A 232 -11.62 -21.21 25.79
C TRP A 232 -11.51 -22.21 26.96
N HIS A 233 -11.88 -21.84 28.19
CA HIS A 233 -11.81 -22.73 29.36
C HIS A 233 -13.15 -23.30 29.82
N SER A 234 -14.24 -23.12 29.05
CA SER A 234 -15.56 -23.66 29.43
C SER A 234 -16.10 -24.71 28.45
N ALA A 235 -15.24 -25.33 27.64
CA ALA A 235 -15.57 -26.47 26.78
C ALA A 235 -14.54 -27.59 26.99
N SER A 236 -14.48 -28.11 28.22
CA SER A 236 -13.88 -29.41 28.54
C SER A 236 -14.68 -30.05 29.65
#